data_15ac3a4600bf9d103e78447a8488b55b
#
_entry.id   15ac3a4600bf9d103e78447a8488b55b
#
_cell.length_a   1.000
_cell.length_b   1.000
_cell.length_c   1.000
_cell.angle_alpha   90.00
_cell.angle_beta   90.00
_cell.angle_gamma   90.00
#
_symmetry.space_group_name_H-M   'P 1'
#
loop_
_entity.id
_entity.type
_entity.pdbx_description
1 polymer ?
#
loop_
_entity_poly.entity_id
_entity_poly.type
_entity_poly.pdbx_seq_one_letter_code
_entity_poly.pdbx_strand_id
1 'polypeptide(L)'
;ASRFAELRTFRFGADPAFPARSVLVANELLDAQPFHRFVRQGGAWRELGVRVDGAELTVEPLAEFSTPAAAEFAGALPDAEEGWIIDAPLAAEDLLRKFLAGSWAGAVILLDYGKTIAQCLESSPAGTARAYRSHQLSGAILENLGSQDLTCHVLWDRIEPVLAGAGFRNVRLDRQEAFFVKYAAAEMERIATSGDPEATGRLRALTHPAHFGAKFQVLHAIRG
;
A
#
# COMPACT_ATOMS: atom_id res chain seq x y z
N ALA A 1 21.55 -22.46 -4.57
CA ALA A 1 20.43 -23.03 -5.34
C ALA A 1 19.15 -22.31 -4.92
N SER A 2 18.32 -21.89 -5.88
CA SER A 2 17.01 -21.28 -5.60
C SER A 2 16.17 -22.26 -4.80
N ARG A 3 15.52 -21.78 -3.73
CA ARG A 3 14.54 -22.56 -2.95
C ARG A 3 13.19 -22.63 -3.65
N PHE A 4 13.00 -21.88 -4.73
CA PHE A 4 11.79 -21.85 -5.53
C PHE A 4 12.03 -22.56 -6.87
N ALA A 5 11.06 -23.36 -7.31
CA ALA A 5 11.14 -24.04 -8.60
C ALA A 5 10.99 -23.03 -9.75
N GLU A 6 10.24 -21.97 -9.54
CA GLU A 6 9.97 -20.95 -10.54
C GLU A 6 9.81 -19.58 -9.89
N LEU A 7 10.28 -18.52 -10.56
CA LEU A 7 10.00 -17.12 -10.25
C LEU A 7 9.23 -16.52 -11.42
N ARG A 8 8.07 -15.97 -11.13
CA ARG A 8 7.23 -15.25 -12.12
C ARG A 8 7.11 -13.78 -11.72
N THR A 9 7.27 -12.90 -12.69
CA THR A 9 6.95 -11.48 -12.55
C THR A 9 5.75 -11.16 -13.42
N PHE A 10 4.86 -10.32 -12.90
CA PHE A 10 3.65 -9.92 -13.61
C PHE A 10 3.71 -8.41 -13.90
N ARG A 11 3.22 -8.02 -15.06
CA ARG A 11 2.96 -6.61 -15.37
C ARG A 11 1.56 -6.23 -14.89
N PHE A 12 1.38 -4.97 -14.58
CA PHE A 12 0.06 -4.41 -14.29
C PHE A 12 -0.94 -4.78 -15.41
N GLY A 13 -2.14 -5.23 -15.03
CA GLY A 13 -3.18 -5.65 -15.98
C GLY A 13 -3.11 -7.13 -16.41
N ALA A 14 -2.06 -7.88 -16.06
CA ALA A 14 -2.06 -9.32 -16.28
C ALA A 14 -2.91 -10.05 -15.22
N ASP A 15 -3.58 -11.12 -15.66
CA ASP A 15 -4.27 -12.05 -14.73
C ASP A 15 -3.26 -13.13 -14.30
N PRO A 16 -2.76 -13.10 -13.06
CA PRO A 16 -1.77 -14.07 -12.63
C PRO A 16 -2.44 -15.42 -12.33
N ALA A 17 -2.03 -16.44 -13.04
CA ALA A 17 -2.34 -17.81 -12.67
C ALA A 17 -1.29 -18.31 -11.67
N PHE A 18 -1.70 -18.53 -10.43
CA PHE A 18 -0.81 -19.05 -9.38
C PHE A 18 -0.78 -20.57 -9.39
N PRO A 19 0.42 -21.20 -9.37
CA PRO A 19 0.56 -22.62 -9.06
C PRO A 19 -0.09 -23.00 -7.72
N ALA A 20 -0.41 -24.28 -7.55
CA ALA A 20 -1.08 -24.77 -6.33
C ALA A 20 -0.32 -24.43 -5.02
N ARG A 21 1.00 -24.25 -5.10
CA ARG A 21 1.84 -23.76 -3.98
C ARG A 21 2.63 -22.54 -4.45
N SER A 22 2.35 -21.40 -3.85
CA SER A 22 2.92 -20.12 -4.27
C SER A 22 3.29 -19.22 -3.08
N VAL A 23 4.22 -18.33 -3.33
CA VAL A 23 4.48 -17.18 -2.45
C VAL A 23 4.29 -15.93 -3.30
N LEU A 24 3.33 -15.10 -2.92
CA LEU A 24 3.13 -13.77 -3.49
C LEU A 24 3.95 -12.77 -2.69
N VAL A 25 4.87 -12.09 -3.34
CA VAL A 25 5.63 -10.97 -2.75
C VAL A 25 5.32 -9.72 -3.55
N ALA A 26 4.89 -8.67 -2.87
CA ALA A 26 4.70 -7.35 -3.45
C ALA A 26 5.45 -6.31 -2.62
N ASN A 27 6.18 -5.43 -3.29
CA ASN A 27 6.91 -4.33 -2.68
C ASN A 27 6.53 -3.04 -3.38
N GLU A 28 6.05 -2.04 -2.63
CA GLU A 28 5.59 -0.75 -3.15
C GLU A 28 4.64 -0.93 -4.36
N LEU A 29 3.61 -1.75 -4.16
CA LEU A 29 2.61 -2.04 -5.18
C LEU A 29 1.26 -1.44 -4.84
N LEU A 30 0.87 -1.48 -3.56
CA LEU A 30 -0.47 -1.09 -3.14
C LEU A 30 -0.58 0.43 -2.96
N ASP A 31 0.48 1.10 -2.57
CA ASP A 31 0.57 2.55 -2.41
C ASP A 31 0.43 3.31 -3.74
N ALA A 32 0.86 2.68 -4.84
CA ALA A 32 0.84 3.24 -6.19
C ALA A 32 -0.46 2.96 -6.96
N GLN A 33 -1.46 2.33 -6.32
CA GLN A 33 -2.75 2.09 -6.96
C GLN A 33 -3.60 3.37 -7.01
N PRO A 34 -4.50 3.49 -7.99
CA PRO A 34 -5.47 4.59 -8.00
C PRO A 34 -6.22 4.70 -6.68
N PHE A 35 -6.37 5.91 -6.20
CA PHE A 35 -7.01 6.18 -4.92
C PHE A 35 -8.11 7.23 -5.05
N HIS A 36 -9.12 7.11 -4.19
CA HIS A 36 -10.14 8.12 -3.95
C HIS A 36 -9.67 9.04 -2.84
N ARG A 37 -10.09 10.28 -2.88
CA ARG A 37 -9.78 11.27 -1.87
C ARG A 37 -11.07 11.81 -1.26
N PHE A 38 -11.18 11.76 0.06
CA PHE A 38 -12.37 12.21 0.78
C PHE A 38 -12.03 13.35 1.71
N VAL A 39 -12.91 14.34 1.81
CA VAL A 39 -12.81 15.46 2.73
C VAL A 39 -13.98 15.47 3.69
N ARG A 40 -13.74 15.76 4.96
CA ARG A 40 -14.79 16.02 5.94
C ARG A 40 -15.31 17.43 5.73
N GLN A 41 -16.57 17.59 5.30
CA GLN A 41 -17.16 18.87 4.99
C GLN A 41 -18.66 18.91 5.26
N GLY A 42 -19.12 19.91 6.02
CA GLY A 42 -20.53 20.11 6.34
C GLY A 42 -21.12 18.95 7.14
N GLY A 43 -20.35 18.36 8.03
CA GLY A 43 -20.79 17.25 8.86
C GLY A 43 -20.87 15.91 8.13
N ALA A 44 -20.30 15.77 6.92
CA ALA A 44 -20.27 14.53 6.16
C ALA A 44 -18.91 14.33 5.44
N TRP A 45 -18.57 13.09 5.10
CA TRP A 45 -17.49 12.80 4.17
C TRP A 45 -17.98 12.99 2.74
N ARG A 46 -17.20 13.73 1.96
CA ARG A 46 -17.45 13.99 0.54
C ARG A 46 -16.25 13.57 -0.27
N GLU A 47 -16.48 12.96 -1.43
CA GLU A 47 -15.42 12.62 -2.35
C GLU A 47 -14.93 13.88 -3.07
N LEU A 48 -13.62 14.01 -3.20
CA LEU A 48 -12.97 15.06 -3.99
C LEU A 48 -12.74 14.57 -5.40
N GLY A 49 -13.12 15.38 -6.37
CA GLY A 49 -12.82 15.20 -7.78
C GLY A 49 -11.91 16.28 -8.31
N VAL A 50 -11.53 16.14 -9.57
CA VAL A 50 -10.75 17.15 -10.30
C VAL A 50 -11.62 17.76 -11.36
N ARG A 51 -11.86 19.07 -11.27
CA ARG A 51 -12.47 19.84 -12.32
C ARG A 51 -11.41 20.36 -13.27
N VAL A 52 -11.70 20.25 -14.56
CA VAL A 52 -10.86 20.75 -15.64
C VAL A 52 -11.52 21.98 -16.25
N ASP A 53 -10.84 23.12 -16.22
CA ASP A 53 -11.29 24.34 -16.86
C ASP A 53 -10.15 24.89 -17.74
N GLY A 54 -10.22 24.57 -19.04
CA GLY A 54 -9.12 24.82 -19.95
C GLY A 54 -7.85 24.07 -19.54
N ALA A 55 -6.81 24.80 -19.13
CA ALA A 55 -5.56 24.24 -18.64
C ALA A 55 -5.49 24.20 -17.09
N GLU A 56 -6.48 24.74 -16.41
CA GLU A 56 -6.52 24.79 -14.96
C GLU A 56 -7.19 23.53 -14.39
N LEU A 57 -6.57 22.97 -13.36
CA LEU A 57 -7.07 21.82 -12.62
C LEU A 57 -7.35 22.23 -11.17
N THR A 58 -8.57 22.04 -10.72
CA THR A 58 -8.98 22.34 -9.35
C THR A 58 -9.55 21.10 -8.68
N VAL A 59 -9.24 20.95 -7.38
CA VAL A 59 -9.83 19.89 -6.55
C VAL A 59 -11.10 20.44 -5.89
N GLU A 60 -12.22 19.78 -6.05
CA GLU A 60 -13.49 20.19 -5.44
C GLU A 60 -14.33 18.97 -5.04
N PRO A 61 -15.22 19.11 -4.05
CA PRO A 61 -16.14 18.04 -3.68
C PRO A 61 -17.08 17.71 -4.85
N LEU A 62 -17.23 16.42 -5.12
CA LEU A 62 -18.19 15.94 -6.09
C LEU A 62 -19.61 16.08 -5.55
N ALA A 63 -20.58 16.31 -6.45
CA ALA A 63 -22.00 16.33 -6.12
C ALA A 63 -22.50 14.96 -5.65
N GLU A 64 -21.98 13.89 -6.26
CA GLU A 64 -22.26 12.48 -5.95
C GLU A 64 -20.95 11.69 -5.91
N PHE A 65 -20.94 10.56 -5.21
CA PHE A 65 -19.78 9.67 -5.21
C PHE A 65 -19.53 9.07 -6.59
N SER A 66 -18.29 8.96 -6.97
CA SER A 66 -17.89 8.45 -8.29
C SER A 66 -18.22 6.97 -8.48
N THR A 67 -18.28 6.21 -7.40
CA THR A 67 -18.58 4.77 -7.41
C THR A 67 -19.39 4.36 -6.17
N PRO A 68 -20.16 3.24 -6.24
CA PRO A 68 -20.78 2.68 -5.04
C PRO A 68 -19.79 2.32 -3.94
N ALA A 69 -18.59 1.85 -4.30
CA ALA A 69 -17.54 1.52 -3.35
C ALA A 69 -17.02 2.77 -2.62
N ALA A 70 -16.91 3.91 -3.32
CA ALA A 70 -16.55 5.18 -2.70
C ALA A 70 -17.61 5.65 -1.72
N ALA A 71 -18.91 5.52 -2.07
CA ALA A 71 -20.03 5.84 -1.19
C ALA A 71 -20.05 4.96 0.07
N GLU A 72 -19.85 3.65 -0.09
CA GLU A 72 -19.78 2.70 1.02
C GLU A 72 -18.61 3.02 1.94
N PHE A 73 -17.42 3.27 1.37
CA PHE A 73 -16.25 3.64 2.14
C PHE A 73 -16.48 4.93 2.95
N ALA A 74 -16.98 5.98 2.31
CA ALA A 74 -17.27 7.26 2.97
C ALA A 74 -18.31 7.11 4.09
N GLY A 75 -19.34 6.28 3.88
CA GLY A 75 -20.37 5.98 4.88
C GLY A 75 -19.86 5.20 6.09
N ALA A 76 -18.74 4.47 5.94
CA ALA A 76 -18.10 3.70 7.01
C ALA A 76 -17.00 4.49 7.75
N LEU A 77 -16.60 5.66 7.26
CA LEU A 77 -15.56 6.47 7.91
C LEU A 77 -16.08 7.03 9.25
N PRO A 78 -15.24 7.01 10.30
CA PRO A 78 -15.59 7.66 11.56
C PRO A 78 -15.68 9.17 11.42
N ASP A 79 -16.25 9.82 12.42
CA ASP A 79 -16.30 11.27 12.48
C ASP A 79 -14.89 11.89 12.61
N ALA A 80 -14.72 13.09 12.09
CA ALA A 80 -13.46 13.81 12.10
C ALA A 80 -13.70 15.32 12.08
N GLU A 81 -12.64 16.08 12.29
CA GLU A 81 -12.68 17.53 12.17
C GLU A 81 -12.93 17.99 10.73
N GLU A 82 -13.58 19.14 10.57
CA GLU A 82 -13.81 19.75 9.26
C GLU A 82 -12.48 19.99 8.52
N GLY A 83 -12.46 19.68 7.24
CA GLY A 83 -11.29 19.82 6.38
C GLY A 83 -10.32 18.65 6.42
N TRP A 84 -10.51 17.66 7.30
CA TRP A 84 -9.69 16.46 7.28
C TRP A 84 -9.87 15.67 5.99
N ILE A 85 -8.75 15.10 5.52
CA ILE A 85 -8.71 14.34 4.27
C ILE A 85 -8.27 12.91 4.54
N ILE A 86 -8.95 11.96 3.90
CA ILE A 86 -8.56 10.55 3.82
C ILE A 86 -8.34 10.18 2.36
N ASP A 87 -7.17 9.62 2.05
CA ASP A 87 -6.88 9.00 0.76
C ASP A 87 -7.09 7.49 0.88
N ALA A 88 -7.90 6.93 -0.02
CA ALA A 88 -8.31 5.53 0.03
C ALA A 88 -7.95 4.80 -1.27
N PRO A 89 -6.91 3.96 -1.28
CA PRO A 89 -6.53 3.17 -2.45
C PRO A 89 -7.45 1.95 -2.62
N LEU A 90 -8.74 2.18 -2.91
CA LEU A 90 -9.73 1.11 -3.06
C LEU A 90 -9.35 0.14 -4.19
N ALA A 91 -8.69 0.64 -5.24
CA ALA A 91 -8.17 -0.20 -6.31
C ALA A 91 -7.11 -1.22 -5.83
N ALA A 92 -6.39 -0.93 -4.74
CA ALA A 92 -5.45 -1.88 -4.13
C ALA A 92 -6.17 -3.10 -3.53
N GLU A 93 -7.35 -2.89 -2.92
CA GLU A 93 -8.18 -3.98 -2.42
C GLU A 93 -8.62 -4.89 -3.57
N ASP A 94 -9.09 -4.31 -4.67
CA ASP A 94 -9.56 -5.07 -5.84
C ASP A 94 -8.43 -5.81 -6.54
N LEU A 95 -7.26 -5.19 -6.65
CA LEU A 95 -6.05 -5.84 -7.17
C LEU A 95 -5.68 -7.04 -6.31
N LEU A 96 -5.68 -6.86 -4.99
CA LEU A 96 -5.35 -7.95 -4.07
C LEU A 96 -6.39 -9.07 -4.14
N ARG A 97 -7.70 -8.76 -4.18
CA ARG A 97 -8.76 -9.77 -4.37
C ARG A 97 -8.52 -10.61 -5.62
N LYS A 98 -8.10 -10.01 -6.74
CA LYS A 98 -7.75 -10.73 -7.97
C LYS A 98 -6.56 -11.67 -7.76
N PHE A 99 -5.50 -11.21 -7.10
CA PHE A 99 -4.32 -12.05 -6.81
C PHE A 99 -4.63 -13.20 -5.85
N LEU A 100 -5.57 -13.01 -4.94
CA LEU A 100 -5.96 -14.01 -3.95
C LEU A 100 -7.06 -14.95 -4.45
N ALA A 101 -7.63 -14.68 -5.62
CA ALA A 101 -8.60 -15.56 -6.23
C ALA A 101 -7.99 -16.96 -6.51
N GLY A 102 -8.84 -17.97 -6.49
CA GLY A 102 -8.40 -19.35 -6.69
C GLY A 102 -7.90 -20.04 -5.41
N SER A 103 -7.59 -21.30 -5.54
CA SER A 103 -7.34 -22.23 -4.42
C SER A 103 -5.86 -22.54 -4.19
N TRP A 104 -4.94 -21.65 -4.58
CA TRP A 104 -3.51 -21.86 -4.30
C TRP A 104 -3.22 -21.72 -2.79
N ALA A 105 -2.28 -22.52 -2.29
CA ALA A 105 -1.79 -22.50 -0.92
C ALA A 105 -0.41 -21.85 -0.84
N GLY A 106 -0.08 -21.26 0.31
CA GLY A 106 1.23 -20.70 0.55
C GLY A 106 1.21 -19.39 1.33
N ALA A 107 2.03 -18.43 0.95
CA ALA A 107 2.18 -17.18 1.70
C ALA A 107 1.96 -15.94 0.84
N VAL A 108 1.49 -14.88 1.49
CA VAL A 108 1.47 -13.52 0.96
C VAL A 108 2.38 -12.66 1.83
N ILE A 109 3.21 -11.83 1.22
CA ILE A 109 4.13 -10.90 1.87
C ILE A 109 4.02 -9.57 1.12
N LEU A 110 3.41 -8.58 1.76
CA LEU A 110 3.19 -7.24 1.20
C LEU A 110 4.07 -6.26 1.98
N LEU A 111 5.04 -5.67 1.31
CA LEU A 111 5.93 -4.66 1.88
C LEU A 111 5.51 -3.30 1.34
N ASP A 112 5.05 -2.44 2.23
CA ASP A 112 4.57 -1.12 1.83
C ASP A 112 4.58 -0.17 3.03
N TYR A 113 4.31 1.09 2.80
CA TYR A 113 4.07 2.04 3.88
C TYR A 113 2.58 2.35 3.98
N GLY A 114 2.08 2.37 5.20
CA GLY A 114 0.65 2.53 5.42
C GLY A 114 0.29 2.97 6.83
N LYS A 115 -0.99 3.17 7.01
CA LYS A 115 -1.63 3.53 8.27
C LYS A 115 -2.96 2.83 8.39
N THR A 116 -3.50 2.78 9.59
CA THR A 116 -4.94 2.54 9.77
C THR A 116 -5.71 3.85 9.55
N ILE A 117 -7.02 3.75 9.31
CA ILE A 117 -7.91 4.93 9.23
C ILE A 117 -7.77 5.78 10.51
N ALA A 118 -7.74 5.15 11.69
CA ALA A 118 -7.55 5.85 12.95
C ALA A 118 -6.24 6.64 13.00
N GLN A 119 -5.12 6.03 12.55
CA GLN A 119 -3.82 6.71 12.49
C GLN A 119 -3.81 7.85 11.46
N CYS A 120 -4.55 7.72 10.35
CA CYS A 120 -4.73 8.82 9.41
C CYS A 120 -5.43 9.99 10.06
N LEU A 121 -6.52 9.73 10.79
CA LEU A 121 -7.30 10.75 11.51
C LEU A 121 -6.56 11.33 12.73
N GLU A 122 -5.53 10.70 13.22
CA GLU A 122 -4.70 11.23 14.32
C GLU A 122 -3.58 12.15 13.82
N SER A 123 -3.00 11.88 12.66
CA SER A 123 -1.71 12.46 12.27
C SER A 123 -1.57 12.91 10.81
N SER A 124 -2.66 12.88 10.03
CA SER A 124 -2.60 13.20 8.60
C SER A 124 -3.79 14.04 8.12
N PRO A 125 -3.98 15.26 8.66
CA PRO A 125 -5.17 16.07 8.34
C PRO A 125 -5.29 16.43 6.85
N ALA A 126 -4.17 16.56 6.14
CA ALA A 126 -4.13 16.85 4.70
C ALA A 126 -4.13 15.59 3.81
N GLY A 127 -4.42 14.42 4.39
CA GLY A 127 -4.28 13.13 3.71
C GLY A 127 -2.84 12.66 3.57
N THR A 128 -2.67 11.54 2.89
CA THR A 128 -1.39 10.85 2.75
C THR A 128 -0.86 10.84 1.31
N ALA A 129 -1.64 11.36 0.34
CA ALA A 129 -1.23 11.42 -1.05
C ALA A 129 0.04 12.26 -1.23
N ARG A 130 0.95 11.75 -2.04
CA ARG A 130 2.23 12.39 -2.37
C ARG A 130 2.51 12.22 -3.85
N ALA A 131 3.27 13.17 -4.39
CA ALA A 131 3.79 13.11 -5.74
C ALA A 131 5.31 13.07 -5.71
N TYR A 132 5.90 12.19 -6.51
CA TYR A 132 7.34 12.05 -6.63
C TYR A 132 7.76 12.22 -8.08
N ARG A 133 8.80 13.03 -8.29
CA ARG A 133 9.44 13.20 -9.58
C ARG A 133 10.94 12.97 -9.44
N SER A 134 11.50 12.05 -10.22
CA SER A 134 12.92 11.67 -10.12
C SER A 134 13.31 11.30 -8.68
N HIS A 135 12.47 10.53 -7.98
CA HIS A 135 12.64 10.10 -6.59
C HIS A 135 12.67 11.23 -5.54
N GLN A 136 12.28 12.43 -5.92
CA GLN A 136 12.15 13.56 -4.98
C GLN A 136 10.68 13.90 -4.78
N LEU A 137 10.33 14.25 -3.55
CA LEU A 137 9.00 14.72 -3.25
C LEU A 137 8.73 15.98 -4.09
N SER A 138 7.70 15.93 -4.91
CA SER A 138 7.25 17.02 -5.75
C SER A 138 6.15 17.81 -5.02
N GLY A 139 5.78 18.96 -5.59
CA GLY A 139 4.76 19.84 -5.03
C GLY A 139 3.35 19.27 -4.98
N ALA A 140 2.42 19.87 -5.72
CA ALA A 140 1.03 19.44 -5.73
C ALA A 140 0.79 18.19 -6.59
N ILE A 141 -0.16 17.34 -6.17
CA ILE A 141 -0.51 16.09 -6.86
C ILE A 141 -1.09 16.30 -8.27
N LEU A 142 -1.57 17.50 -8.59
CA LEU A 142 -2.10 17.85 -9.91
C LEU A 142 -1.08 18.49 -10.84
N GLU A 143 0.16 18.71 -10.39
CA GLU A 143 1.23 19.21 -11.24
C GLU A 143 1.88 18.08 -12.02
N ASN A 144 2.47 18.43 -13.17
CA ASN A 144 3.26 17.50 -13.99
C ASN A 144 2.59 16.14 -14.27
N LEU A 145 1.29 16.13 -14.54
CA LEU A 145 0.52 14.92 -14.82
C LEU A 145 1.20 14.05 -15.88
N GLY A 146 1.27 12.74 -15.63
CA GLY A 146 1.91 11.77 -16.52
C GLY A 146 3.45 11.74 -16.43
N SER A 147 4.08 12.60 -15.62
CA SER A 147 5.54 12.65 -15.44
C SER A 147 5.98 12.65 -13.98
N GLN A 148 5.07 12.26 -13.08
CA GLN A 148 5.34 12.05 -11.66
C GLN A 148 4.60 10.79 -11.18
N ASP A 149 5.15 10.14 -10.16
CA ASP A 149 4.51 9.03 -9.48
C ASP A 149 3.61 9.58 -8.38
N LEU A 150 2.36 9.12 -8.35
CA LEU A 150 1.43 9.43 -7.28
C LEU A 150 1.30 8.23 -6.36
N THR A 151 1.47 8.46 -5.08
CA THR A 151 1.31 7.42 -4.06
C THR A 151 0.43 7.91 -2.92
N CYS A 152 -0.20 6.98 -2.20
CA CYS A 152 -0.82 7.25 -0.92
C CYS A 152 -0.56 6.10 0.05
N HIS A 153 -0.70 6.33 1.34
CA HIS A 153 -0.52 5.26 2.32
C HIS A 153 -1.56 4.16 2.13
N VAL A 154 -1.11 2.92 2.21
CA VAL A 154 -2.00 1.76 2.27
C VAL A 154 -2.82 1.83 3.57
N LEU A 155 -4.12 1.59 3.48
CA LEU A 155 -5.00 1.47 4.65
C LEU A 155 -5.02 0.01 5.11
N TRP A 156 -4.15 -0.32 6.10
CA TRP A 156 -3.95 -1.71 6.52
C TRP A 156 -5.21 -2.37 7.07
N ASP A 157 -6.03 -1.62 7.78
CA ASP A 157 -7.34 -2.07 8.29
C ASP A 157 -8.35 -2.39 7.18
N ARG A 158 -8.07 -2.00 5.95
CA ARG A 158 -8.82 -2.39 4.74
C ARG A 158 -8.22 -3.61 4.05
N ILE A 159 -6.90 -3.77 4.09
CA ILE A 159 -6.19 -4.87 3.42
C ILE A 159 -6.25 -6.18 4.23
N GLU A 160 -6.15 -6.11 5.56
CA GLU A 160 -6.23 -7.28 6.44
C GLU A 160 -7.51 -8.11 6.23
N PRO A 161 -8.72 -7.52 6.17
CA PRO A 161 -9.95 -8.27 5.90
C PRO A 161 -9.98 -8.93 4.53
N VAL A 162 -9.31 -8.37 3.51
CA VAL A 162 -9.21 -8.98 2.18
C VAL A 162 -8.44 -10.30 2.25
N LEU A 163 -7.32 -10.32 2.99
CA LEU A 163 -6.55 -11.56 3.22
C LEU A 163 -7.37 -12.59 4.00
N ALA A 164 -8.00 -12.17 5.09
CA ALA A 164 -8.81 -13.05 5.93
C ALA A 164 -10.01 -13.64 5.14
N GLY A 165 -10.71 -12.81 4.36
CA GLY A 165 -11.83 -13.23 3.52
C GLY A 165 -11.42 -14.19 2.40
N ALA A 166 -10.18 -14.12 1.92
CA ALA A 166 -9.60 -15.06 0.98
C ALA A 166 -9.08 -16.37 1.62
N GLY A 167 -9.33 -16.57 2.92
CA GLY A 167 -8.95 -17.79 3.65
C GLY A 167 -7.50 -17.82 4.13
N PHE A 168 -6.81 -16.70 4.09
CA PHE A 168 -5.49 -16.57 4.70
C PHE A 168 -5.62 -16.44 6.22
N ARG A 169 -4.71 -17.07 6.93
CA ARG A 169 -4.64 -17.12 8.40
C ARG A 169 -3.34 -16.51 8.91
N ASN A 170 -3.30 -16.24 10.21
CA ASN A 170 -2.14 -15.61 10.86
C ASN A 170 -1.75 -14.29 10.17
N VAL A 171 -2.76 -13.51 9.78
CA VAL A 171 -2.55 -12.18 9.22
C VAL A 171 -1.85 -11.33 10.26
N ARG A 172 -0.69 -10.79 9.93
CA ARG A 172 0.16 -10.00 10.83
C ARG A 172 0.75 -8.82 10.09
N LEU A 173 0.75 -7.70 10.76
CA LEU A 173 1.42 -6.47 10.33
C LEU A 173 2.62 -6.24 11.26
N ASP A 174 3.81 -6.39 10.73
CA ASP A 174 5.06 -6.14 11.44
C ASP A 174 5.77 -4.91 10.84
N ARG A 175 6.61 -4.22 11.60
CA ARG A 175 7.60 -3.31 11.01
C ARG A 175 8.58 -4.11 10.18
N GLN A 176 9.07 -3.55 9.10
CA GLN A 176 9.96 -4.26 8.17
C GLN A 176 11.20 -4.82 8.87
N GLU A 177 11.83 -4.04 9.74
CA GLU A 177 12.98 -4.50 10.54
C GLU A 177 12.65 -5.71 11.40
N ALA A 178 11.50 -5.67 12.11
CA ALA A 178 11.05 -6.75 12.97
C ALA A 178 10.74 -8.02 12.18
N PHE A 179 10.11 -7.87 11.00
CA PHE A 179 9.86 -8.98 10.08
C PHE A 179 11.14 -9.67 9.65
N PHE A 180 12.15 -8.92 9.21
CA PHE A 180 13.42 -9.50 8.78
C PHE A 180 14.17 -10.15 9.93
N VAL A 181 14.24 -9.53 11.11
CA VAL A 181 14.88 -10.13 12.29
C VAL A 181 14.19 -11.44 12.65
N LYS A 182 12.87 -11.51 12.56
CA LYS A 182 12.10 -12.70 12.96
C LYS A 182 12.21 -13.84 11.94
N TYR A 183 12.17 -13.54 10.65
CA TYR A 183 12.01 -14.55 9.61
C TYR A 183 13.25 -14.76 8.74
N ALA A 184 14.21 -13.83 8.76
CA ALA A 184 15.41 -13.87 7.93
C ALA A 184 16.74 -13.73 8.73
N ALA A 185 16.74 -13.95 10.04
CA ALA A 185 17.90 -13.74 10.91
C ALA A 185 19.16 -14.43 10.40
N ALA A 186 19.08 -15.71 10.01
CA ALA A 186 20.21 -16.46 9.50
C ALA A 186 20.77 -15.87 8.18
N GLU A 187 19.93 -15.37 7.31
CA GLU A 187 20.35 -14.72 6.07
C GLU A 187 20.95 -13.33 6.34
N MET A 188 20.40 -12.61 7.29
CA MET A 188 20.95 -11.33 7.74
C MET A 188 22.37 -11.52 8.30
N GLU A 189 22.59 -12.52 9.14
CA GLU A 189 23.90 -12.88 9.69
C GLU A 189 24.87 -13.26 8.58
N ARG A 190 24.43 -14.10 7.62
CA ARG A 190 25.24 -14.50 6.47
C ARG A 190 25.69 -13.28 5.64
N ILE A 191 24.78 -12.32 5.42
CA ILE A 191 25.12 -11.09 4.69
C ILE A 191 26.07 -10.22 5.52
N ALA A 192 25.77 -10.02 6.80
CA ALA A 192 26.59 -9.17 7.68
C ALA A 192 28.04 -9.68 7.83
N THR A 193 28.23 -10.99 7.74
CA THR A 193 29.55 -11.64 7.85
C THR A 193 30.20 -11.96 6.51
N SER A 194 29.55 -11.64 5.38
CA SER A 194 30.03 -11.99 4.04
C SER A 194 31.34 -11.28 3.60
N GLY A 195 31.64 -10.13 4.23
CA GLY A 195 32.71 -9.25 3.77
C GLY A 195 32.35 -8.44 2.51
N ASP A 196 31.11 -8.52 2.04
CA ASP A 196 30.59 -7.75 0.90
C ASP A 196 29.98 -6.40 1.38
N PRO A 197 30.66 -5.25 1.13
CA PRO A 197 30.17 -3.95 1.59
C PRO A 197 28.85 -3.54 0.94
N GLU A 198 28.60 -3.94 -0.32
CA GLU A 198 27.39 -3.60 -1.04
C GLU A 198 26.20 -4.35 -0.46
N ALA A 199 26.32 -5.67 -0.27
CA ALA A 199 25.26 -6.48 0.35
C ALA A 199 24.96 -6.02 1.79
N THR A 200 26.01 -5.71 2.56
CA THR A 200 25.87 -5.19 3.93
C THR A 200 25.21 -3.81 3.94
N GLY A 201 25.56 -2.94 2.99
CA GLY A 201 24.94 -1.64 2.81
C GLY A 201 23.44 -1.74 2.49
N ARG A 202 23.06 -2.65 1.58
CA ARG A 202 21.65 -2.92 1.26
C ARG A 202 20.89 -3.48 2.47
N LEU A 203 21.47 -4.43 3.19
CA LEU A 203 20.87 -4.97 4.42
C LEU A 203 20.60 -3.87 5.43
N ARG A 204 21.58 -2.99 5.64
CA ARG A 204 21.43 -1.84 6.55
C ARG A 204 20.31 -0.91 6.09
N ALA A 205 20.22 -0.60 4.80
CA ALA A 205 19.14 0.23 4.27
C ALA A 205 17.75 -0.38 4.53
N LEU A 206 17.59 -1.69 4.35
CA LEU A 206 16.34 -2.40 4.56
C LEU A 206 15.92 -2.49 6.05
N THR A 207 16.90 -2.56 6.97
CA THR A 207 16.60 -2.87 8.38
C THR A 207 16.82 -1.72 9.34
N HIS A 208 17.56 -0.69 8.96
CA HIS A 208 17.86 0.42 9.87
C HIS A 208 16.64 1.32 10.04
N PRO A 209 16.24 1.66 11.28
CA PRO A 209 15.03 2.46 11.57
C PRO A 209 15.02 3.85 10.90
N ALA A 210 16.19 4.48 10.74
CA ALA A 210 16.29 5.78 10.07
C ALA A 210 16.10 5.70 8.54
N HIS A 211 16.10 4.51 7.95
CA HIS A 211 15.87 4.26 6.53
C HIS A 211 14.50 3.58 6.33
N PHE A 212 14.48 2.40 5.74
CA PHE A 212 13.23 1.69 5.44
C PHE A 212 12.69 0.86 6.62
N GLY A 213 13.55 0.46 7.56
CA GLY A 213 13.22 -0.51 8.61
C GLY A 213 12.01 -0.13 9.46
N ALA A 214 11.86 1.15 9.84
CA ALA A 214 10.73 1.61 10.65
C ALA A 214 9.63 2.28 9.82
N LYS A 215 9.93 2.74 8.60
CA LYS A 215 8.97 3.42 7.73
C LYS A 215 8.07 2.45 6.99
N PHE A 216 8.65 1.32 6.58
CA PHE A 216 7.92 0.26 5.90
C PHE A 216 7.34 -0.73 6.89
N GLN A 217 6.23 -1.29 6.50
CA GLN A 217 5.54 -2.36 7.21
C GLN A 217 5.41 -3.57 6.30
N VAL A 218 5.29 -4.73 6.89
CA VAL A 218 5.12 -6.00 6.18
C VAL A 218 3.85 -6.65 6.68
N LEU A 219 2.83 -6.64 5.83
CA LEU A 219 1.64 -7.44 6.06
C LEU A 219 1.86 -8.83 5.46
N HIS A 220 1.76 -9.86 6.27
CA HIS A 220 1.98 -11.22 5.81
C HIS A 220 0.95 -12.20 6.37
N ALA A 221 0.68 -13.25 5.62
CA ALA A 221 -0.31 -14.26 5.97
C ALA A 221 -0.01 -15.57 5.24
N ILE A 222 -0.62 -16.66 5.70
CA ILE A 222 -0.50 -17.99 5.11
C ILE A 222 -1.87 -18.59 4.83
N ARG A 223 -1.95 -19.40 3.77
CA ARG A 223 -3.10 -20.23 3.45
C ARG A 223 -2.61 -21.65 3.13
N GLY A 224 -3.08 -22.63 3.84
CA GLY A 224 -2.72 -24.05 3.69
C GLY A 224 -3.88 -24.90 3.23
#